data_5df201736050045efab4e4402e1f9b3a
#
_entry.id   5df201736050045efab4e4402e1f9b3a
#
_cell.length_a   1.000
_cell.length_b   1.000
_cell.length_c   1.000
_cell.angle_alpha   90.00
_cell.angle_beta   90.00
_cell.angle_gamma   90.00
#
_symmetry.space_group_name_H-M   'P 1'
#
loop_
_entity.id
_entity.type
_entity.pdbx_description
1 polymer ?
#
loop_
_entity_poly.entity_id
_entity_poly.type
_entity_poly.pdbx_seq_one_letter_code
_entity_poly.pdbx_strand_id
1 'polypeptide(L)'
;LKVHELSRITYQQLINDYAVYHEKQTTMDFHHQLKCAILDAVDEGLIERDPTRKVIIKGRPPKAKKVKYLNQFELHTLLNTLNLEPEINWDWFILLVAKTGMRFSEALALTPKDFDFPRQTLSVSKTWNYKGDGGFLPTKNQSSVRKIQMDWMTVIQFSRLVKKLPGDEPIFVKC
;
A
#
# COMPACT_ATOMS: atom_id res chain seq x y z
N LEU A 1 -30.31 -7.38 10.10
CA LEU A 1 -30.53 -8.73 9.55
C LEU A 1 -29.88 -9.73 10.50
N LYS A 2 -30.63 -10.69 11.03
CA LYS A 2 -30.07 -11.74 11.89
C LYS A 2 -29.73 -12.97 11.03
N VAL A 3 -28.77 -13.79 11.46
CA VAL A 3 -28.25 -14.92 10.68
C VAL A 3 -29.35 -15.92 10.31
N HIS A 4 -30.29 -16.20 11.21
CA HIS A 4 -31.40 -17.08 10.96
C HIS A 4 -32.51 -16.53 10.01
N GLU A 5 -32.46 -15.22 9.71
CA GLU A 5 -33.33 -14.55 8.75
C GLU A 5 -32.76 -14.52 7.34
N LEU A 6 -31.55 -15.04 7.15
CA LEU A 6 -30.87 -15.07 5.88
C LEU A 6 -31.51 -16.07 4.92
N SER A 7 -32.35 -15.55 4.05
CA SER A 7 -32.85 -16.27 2.86
C SER A 7 -32.08 -15.81 1.62
N ARG A 8 -32.20 -16.55 0.52
CA ARG A 8 -31.62 -16.17 -0.77
C ARG A 8 -32.14 -14.80 -1.24
N ILE A 9 -33.37 -14.45 -0.95
CA ILE A 9 -34.00 -13.19 -1.34
C ILE A 9 -33.40 -12.06 -0.52
N THR A 10 -33.34 -12.19 0.81
CA THR A 10 -32.76 -11.16 1.69
C THR A 10 -31.28 -10.96 1.45
N TYR A 11 -30.55 -12.03 1.14
CA TYR A 11 -29.15 -11.93 0.77
C TYR A 11 -28.94 -11.21 -0.57
N GLN A 12 -29.74 -11.52 -1.61
CA GLN A 12 -29.70 -10.81 -2.89
C GLN A 12 -30.01 -9.31 -2.71
N GLN A 13 -30.98 -9.00 -1.84
CA GLN A 13 -31.31 -7.60 -1.50
C GLN A 13 -30.11 -6.88 -0.89
N LEU A 14 -29.46 -7.47 0.12
CA LEU A 14 -28.27 -6.94 0.74
C LEU A 14 -27.17 -6.62 -0.30
N ILE A 15 -26.94 -7.55 -1.22
CA ILE A 15 -25.94 -7.36 -2.29
C ILE A 15 -26.37 -6.24 -3.25
N ASN A 16 -27.67 -6.15 -3.58
CA ASN A 16 -28.19 -5.09 -4.44
C ASN A 16 -28.06 -3.70 -3.78
N ASP A 17 -28.39 -3.59 -2.50
CA ASP A 17 -28.30 -2.34 -1.72
C ASP A 17 -26.85 -1.86 -1.65
N TYR A 18 -25.90 -2.76 -1.41
CA TYR A 18 -24.48 -2.46 -1.42
C TYR A 18 -24.01 -2.01 -2.83
N ALA A 19 -24.50 -2.66 -3.88
CA ALA A 19 -24.17 -2.40 -5.27
C ALA A 19 -24.57 -0.99 -5.76
N VAL A 20 -25.56 -0.37 -5.12
CA VAL A 20 -26.01 1.00 -5.47
C VAL A 20 -24.88 2.02 -5.32
N TYR A 21 -23.99 1.84 -4.34
CA TYR A 21 -22.94 2.80 -4.01
C TYR A 21 -21.55 2.36 -4.45
N HIS A 22 -21.36 1.09 -4.88
CA HIS A 22 -20.06 0.50 -5.15
C HIS A 22 -19.91 0.02 -6.59
N GLU A 23 -18.68 -0.05 -7.07
CA GLU A 23 -18.35 -0.66 -8.36
C GLU A 23 -18.59 -2.18 -8.31
N LYS A 24 -18.88 -2.77 -9.47
CA LYS A 24 -19.16 -4.21 -9.58
C LYS A 24 -18.04 -5.08 -8.95
N GLN A 25 -16.77 -4.71 -9.13
CA GLN A 25 -15.64 -5.45 -8.54
C GLN A 25 -15.68 -5.39 -7.01
N THR A 26 -15.88 -4.20 -6.43
CA THR A 26 -15.99 -4.04 -4.97
C THR A 26 -17.18 -4.81 -4.41
N THR A 27 -18.31 -4.83 -5.12
CA THR A 27 -19.48 -5.61 -4.73
C THR A 27 -19.20 -7.11 -4.80
N MET A 28 -18.42 -7.56 -5.78
CA MET A 28 -18.00 -8.95 -5.91
C MET A 28 -17.08 -9.35 -4.74
N ASP A 29 -16.10 -8.51 -4.40
CA ASP A 29 -15.17 -8.75 -3.30
C ASP A 29 -15.91 -8.83 -1.95
N PHE A 30 -16.89 -7.94 -1.73
CA PHE A 30 -17.79 -7.96 -0.58
C PHE A 30 -18.60 -9.26 -0.51
N HIS A 31 -19.23 -9.67 -1.64
CA HIS A 31 -19.94 -10.93 -1.73
C HIS A 31 -19.04 -12.12 -1.38
N HIS A 32 -17.80 -12.17 -1.90
CA HIS A 32 -16.86 -13.26 -1.65
C HIS A 32 -16.51 -13.39 -0.16
N GLN A 33 -16.27 -12.26 0.52
CA GLN A 33 -15.97 -12.26 1.96
C GLN A 33 -17.16 -12.72 2.80
N LEU A 34 -18.36 -12.21 2.51
CA LEU A 34 -19.58 -12.63 3.20
C LEU A 34 -19.91 -14.11 2.94
N LYS A 35 -19.72 -14.56 1.70
CA LYS A 35 -19.95 -15.94 1.33
C LYS A 35 -19.10 -16.90 2.13
N CYS A 36 -17.83 -16.63 2.35
CA CYS A 36 -16.96 -17.47 3.18
C CYS A 36 -17.55 -17.65 4.58
N ALA A 37 -17.88 -16.55 5.27
CA ALA A 37 -18.43 -16.59 6.62
C ALA A 37 -19.82 -17.28 6.67
N ILE A 38 -20.64 -17.12 5.62
CA ILE A 38 -21.95 -17.79 5.54
C ILE A 38 -21.80 -19.30 5.31
N LEU A 39 -20.82 -19.73 4.51
CA LEU A 39 -20.56 -21.15 4.30
C LEU A 39 -20.04 -21.82 5.58
N ASP A 40 -19.20 -21.14 6.35
CA ASP A 40 -18.77 -21.62 7.67
C ASP A 40 -19.99 -21.81 8.58
N ALA A 41 -20.95 -20.85 8.59
CA ALA A 41 -22.19 -20.97 9.37
C ALA A 41 -23.13 -22.09 8.86
N VAL A 42 -23.09 -22.41 7.58
CA VAL A 42 -23.83 -23.58 7.03
C VAL A 42 -23.16 -24.88 7.48
N ASP A 43 -21.84 -24.95 7.43
CA ASP A 43 -21.10 -26.15 7.85
C ASP A 43 -21.20 -26.41 9.36
N GLU A 44 -21.35 -25.35 10.16
CA GLU A 44 -21.62 -25.42 11.61
C GLU A 44 -23.09 -25.68 11.93
N GLY A 45 -23.97 -25.77 10.95
CA GLY A 45 -25.41 -26.04 11.13
C GLY A 45 -26.22 -24.84 11.66
N LEU A 46 -25.66 -23.64 11.68
CA LEU A 46 -26.34 -22.40 12.07
C LEU A 46 -27.31 -21.90 10.99
N ILE A 47 -27.06 -22.26 9.75
CA ILE A 47 -27.91 -21.99 8.59
C ILE A 47 -28.15 -23.31 7.85
N GLU A 48 -29.42 -23.67 7.60
CA GLU A 48 -29.78 -24.94 6.96
C GLU A 48 -29.35 -25.04 5.48
N ARG A 49 -29.35 -23.91 4.76
CA ARG A 49 -29.09 -23.87 3.31
C ARG A 49 -28.28 -22.63 2.94
N ASP A 50 -27.31 -22.79 2.05
CA ASP A 50 -26.50 -21.69 1.52
C ASP A 50 -27.35 -20.65 0.76
N PRO A 51 -27.58 -19.44 1.31
CA PRO A 51 -28.37 -18.39 0.69
C PRO A 51 -27.58 -17.64 -0.41
N THR A 52 -26.29 -17.90 -0.54
CA THR A 52 -25.38 -17.17 -1.48
C THR A 52 -25.36 -17.79 -2.87
N ARG A 53 -26.04 -18.92 -3.07
CA ARG A 53 -26.06 -19.62 -4.37
C ARG A 53 -26.80 -18.82 -5.44
N LYS A 54 -26.19 -18.74 -6.64
CA LYS A 54 -26.75 -18.08 -7.83
C LYS A 54 -27.10 -16.60 -7.61
N VAL A 55 -26.35 -15.91 -6.75
CA VAL A 55 -26.51 -14.47 -6.55
C VAL A 55 -26.01 -13.70 -7.78
N ILE A 56 -26.77 -12.70 -8.18
CA ILE A 56 -26.44 -11.83 -9.31
C ILE A 56 -25.69 -10.60 -8.77
N ILE A 57 -24.45 -10.45 -9.18
CA ILE A 57 -23.62 -9.31 -8.78
C ILE A 57 -23.80 -8.16 -9.77
N LYS A 58 -24.37 -7.08 -9.27
CA LYS A 58 -24.48 -5.78 -9.95
C LYS A 58 -23.50 -4.80 -9.33
N GLY A 59 -23.45 -3.59 -9.82
CA GLY A 59 -22.64 -2.50 -9.30
C GLY A 59 -22.49 -1.39 -10.34
N ARG A 60 -21.94 -0.28 -9.90
CA ARG A 60 -21.63 0.85 -10.79
C ARG A 60 -20.57 0.42 -11.82
N PRO A 61 -20.61 0.99 -13.02
CA PRO A 61 -19.54 0.77 -13.99
C PRO A 61 -18.20 1.22 -13.38
N PRO A 62 -17.10 0.56 -13.74
CA PRO A 62 -15.78 0.95 -13.27
C PRO A 62 -15.47 2.38 -13.72
N LYS A 63 -14.91 3.18 -12.84
CA LYS A 63 -14.37 4.49 -13.21
C LYS A 63 -13.29 4.31 -14.27
N ALA A 64 -13.21 5.25 -15.20
CA ALA A 64 -12.14 5.24 -16.20
C ALA A 64 -10.78 5.05 -15.51
N LYS A 65 -10.07 4.00 -15.90
CA LYS A 65 -8.75 3.70 -15.32
C LYS A 65 -7.79 4.81 -15.76
N LYS A 66 -7.48 5.74 -14.85
CA LYS A 66 -6.34 6.63 -15.05
C LYS A 66 -5.07 5.79 -14.98
N VAL A 67 -4.17 6.02 -15.93
CA VAL A 67 -2.81 5.46 -15.88
C VAL A 67 -2.16 5.92 -14.56
N LYS A 68 -1.73 4.96 -13.75
CA LYS A 68 -1.14 5.21 -12.41
C LYS A 68 0.33 4.83 -12.34
N TYR A 69 0.97 4.71 -13.47
CA TYR A 69 2.39 4.37 -13.57
C TYR A 69 3.04 5.24 -14.64
N LEU A 70 4.33 5.45 -14.49
CA LEU A 70 5.17 6.07 -15.51
C LEU A 70 5.77 4.96 -16.37
N ASN A 71 5.81 5.14 -17.68
CA ASN A 71 6.63 4.29 -18.53
C ASN A 71 8.13 4.62 -18.33
N GLN A 72 9.01 3.82 -18.91
CA GLN A 72 10.46 3.98 -18.71
C GLN A 72 10.98 5.35 -19.21
N PHE A 73 10.45 5.86 -20.31
CA PHE A 73 10.83 7.16 -20.85
C PHE A 73 10.37 8.30 -19.93
N GLU A 74 9.12 8.25 -19.47
CA GLU A 74 8.55 9.23 -18.53
C GLU A 74 9.31 9.24 -17.20
N LEU A 75 9.66 8.06 -16.68
CA LEU A 75 10.45 7.93 -15.46
C LEU A 75 11.84 8.53 -15.65
N HIS A 76 12.50 8.24 -16.77
CA HIS A 76 13.83 8.80 -17.06
C HIS A 76 13.77 10.33 -17.21
N THR A 77 12.76 10.85 -17.89
CA THR A 77 12.51 12.28 -18.03
C THR A 77 12.32 12.93 -16.67
N LEU A 78 11.46 12.34 -15.81
CA LEU A 78 11.26 12.82 -14.44
C LEU A 78 12.58 12.88 -13.67
N LEU A 79 13.37 11.81 -13.67
CA LEU A 79 14.62 11.76 -12.94
C LEU A 79 15.65 12.82 -13.42
N ASN A 80 15.64 13.15 -14.70
CA ASN A 80 16.53 14.17 -15.27
C ASN A 80 16.09 15.61 -14.93
N THR A 81 14.85 15.81 -14.50
CA THR A 81 14.34 17.15 -14.11
C THR A 81 14.47 17.43 -12.62
N LEU A 82 14.88 16.42 -11.81
CA LEU A 82 15.03 16.60 -10.37
C LEU A 82 16.16 17.60 -10.05
N ASN A 83 15.88 18.52 -9.15
CA ASN A 83 16.83 19.47 -8.61
C ASN A 83 17.40 18.95 -7.28
N LEU A 84 18.53 18.26 -7.35
CA LEU A 84 19.19 17.63 -6.21
C LEU A 84 20.10 18.66 -5.50
N GLU A 85 19.50 19.57 -4.76
CA GLU A 85 20.20 20.56 -3.95
C GLU A 85 20.97 19.91 -2.78
N PRO A 86 21.94 20.62 -2.17
CA PRO A 86 22.66 20.12 -0.99
C PRO A 86 21.75 19.86 0.22
N GLU A 87 20.62 20.55 0.28
CA GLU A 87 19.61 20.37 1.30
C GLU A 87 18.56 19.34 0.89
N ILE A 88 17.99 18.65 1.90
CA ILE A 88 16.98 17.65 1.68
C ILE A 88 15.68 18.31 1.18
N ASN A 89 15.22 17.87 0.03
CA ASN A 89 13.97 18.26 -0.58
C ASN A 89 13.19 17.04 -1.10
N TRP A 90 12.01 17.26 -1.67
CA TRP A 90 11.18 16.20 -2.22
C TRP A 90 11.80 15.53 -3.46
N ASP A 91 12.72 16.18 -4.16
CA ASP A 91 13.39 15.58 -5.32
C ASP A 91 14.31 14.44 -4.89
N TRP A 92 14.97 14.55 -3.75
CA TRP A 92 15.71 13.44 -3.12
C TRP A 92 14.80 12.27 -2.76
N PHE A 93 13.60 12.57 -2.25
CA PHE A 93 12.62 11.53 -1.93
C PHE A 93 12.16 10.80 -3.20
N ILE A 94 11.82 11.56 -4.26
CA ILE A 94 11.38 11.00 -5.55
C ILE A 94 12.50 10.15 -6.16
N LEU A 95 13.75 10.62 -6.17
CA LEU A 95 14.90 9.86 -6.63
C LEU A 95 15.01 8.53 -5.89
N LEU A 96 14.96 8.57 -4.56
CA LEU A 96 15.09 7.36 -3.75
C LEU A 96 13.99 6.35 -4.04
N VAL A 97 12.73 6.77 -4.06
CA VAL A 97 11.59 5.90 -4.34
C VAL A 97 11.68 5.31 -5.74
N ALA A 98 12.04 6.11 -6.74
CA ALA A 98 12.22 5.66 -8.12
C ALA A 98 13.33 4.62 -8.28
N LYS A 99 14.44 4.78 -7.54
CA LYS A 99 15.60 3.88 -7.59
C LYS A 99 15.40 2.59 -6.78
N THR A 100 14.58 2.61 -5.74
CA THR A 100 14.46 1.51 -4.78
C THR A 100 13.13 0.76 -4.84
N GLY A 101 12.10 1.35 -5.43
CA GLY A 101 10.75 0.78 -5.48
C GLY A 101 10.09 0.66 -4.10
N MET A 102 10.52 1.43 -3.11
CA MET A 102 9.93 1.42 -1.77
C MET A 102 8.52 2.00 -1.76
N ARG A 103 7.71 1.56 -0.79
CA ARG A 103 6.42 2.21 -0.53
C ARG A 103 6.63 3.59 0.07
N PHE A 104 5.71 4.50 -0.19
CA PHE A 104 5.75 5.88 0.31
C PHE A 104 6.02 5.96 1.83
N SER A 105 5.28 5.20 2.64
CA SER A 105 5.44 5.20 4.09
C SER A 105 6.76 4.56 4.57
N GLU A 106 7.33 3.63 3.83
CA GLU A 106 8.64 3.04 4.10
C GLU A 106 9.75 4.07 3.85
N ALA A 107 9.67 4.80 2.74
CA ALA A 107 10.64 5.83 2.38
C ALA A 107 10.61 7.02 3.35
N LEU A 108 9.42 7.42 3.84
CA LEU A 108 9.30 8.46 4.87
C LEU A 108 9.93 8.05 6.21
N ALA A 109 9.93 6.75 6.55
CA ALA A 109 10.49 6.25 7.80
C ALA A 109 12.00 6.06 7.78
N LEU A 110 12.68 6.30 6.66
CA LEU A 110 14.12 6.11 6.57
C LEU A 110 14.89 7.09 7.44
N THR A 111 15.87 6.54 8.11
CA THR A 111 16.87 7.26 8.90
C THR A 111 18.27 7.04 8.32
N PRO A 112 19.27 7.86 8.61
CA PRO A 112 20.65 7.62 8.18
C PRO A 112 21.20 6.25 8.56
N LYS A 113 20.78 5.68 9.70
CA LYS A 113 21.19 4.34 10.15
C LYS A 113 20.70 3.18 9.29
N ASP A 114 19.67 3.40 8.46
CA ASP A 114 19.15 2.36 7.57
C ASP A 114 20.06 2.13 6.34
N PHE A 115 21.03 3.01 6.09
CA PHE A 115 21.97 2.93 4.97
C PHE A 115 23.26 2.22 5.37
N ASP A 116 23.58 1.14 4.72
CA ASP A 116 24.89 0.45 4.79
C ASP A 116 25.65 0.76 3.50
N PHE A 117 26.33 1.92 3.49
CA PHE A 117 27.08 2.39 2.30
C PHE A 117 28.21 1.46 1.88
N PRO A 118 29.00 0.88 2.81
CA PRO A 118 30.04 -0.10 2.44
C PRO A 118 29.49 -1.32 1.70
N ARG A 119 28.30 -1.82 2.12
CA ARG A 119 27.64 -2.93 1.44
C ARG A 119 26.68 -2.52 0.33
N GLN A 120 26.52 -1.22 0.12
CA GLN A 120 25.58 -0.64 -0.85
C GLN A 120 24.14 -1.13 -0.64
N THR A 121 23.72 -1.30 0.61
CA THR A 121 22.38 -1.78 0.95
C THR A 121 21.59 -0.79 1.78
N LEU A 122 20.27 -0.81 1.61
CA LEU A 122 19.30 -0.03 2.33
C LEU A 122 18.35 -0.98 3.06
N SER A 123 18.23 -0.83 4.37
CA SER A 123 17.36 -1.66 5.19
C SER A 123 15.97 -1.06 5.29
N VAL A 124 14.94 -1.85 4.98
CA VAL A 124 13.52 -1.48 5.13
C VAL A 124 12.94 -2.33 6.24
N SER A 125 12.68 -1.74 7.41
CA SER A 125 12.18 -2.46 8.59
C SER A 125 11.02 -1.76 9.30
N LYS A 126 10.70 -0.53 8.88
CA LYS A 126 9.70 0.33 9.54
C LYS A 126 8.94 1.18 8.53
N THR A 127 7.85 1.78 8.95
CA THR A 127 7.03 2.71 8.18
C THR A 127 6.74 3.96 8.99
N TRP A 128 6.37 5.04 8.31
CA TRP A 128 5.97 6.29 8.96
C TRP A 128 4.46 6.43 8.99
N ASN A 129 3.90 6.82 10.13
CA ASN A 129 2.46 7.08 10.30
C ASN A 129 2.09 8.47 9.77
N TYR A 130 2.04 8.63 8.45
CA TYR A 130 1.73 9.91 7.80
C TYR A 130 0.24 10.29 7.79
N LYS A 131 -0.63 9.38 8.23
CA LYS A 131 -2.10 9.61 8.29
C LYS A 131 -2.59 9.97 9.68
N GLY A 132 -1.77 9.81 10.70
CA GLY A 132 -2.07 10.12 12.09
C GLY A 132 -1.06 11.11 12.67
N ASP A 133 -0.75 10.95 13.93
CA ASP A 133 0.11 11.87 14.71
C ASP A 133 1.62 11.73 14.41
N GLY A 134 1.97 11.08 13.31
CA GLY A 134 3.36 10.80 12.96
C GLY A 134 3.93 9.59 13.71
N GLY A 135 5.27 9.44 13.66
CA GLY A 135 6.00 8.39 14.37
C GLY A 135 6.25 7.12 13.56
N PHE A 136 7.18 6.31 14.06
CA PHE A 136 7.54 5.04 13.44
C PHE A 136 6.55 3.94 13.79
N LEU A 137 6.18 3.15 12.81
CA LEU A 137 5.36 1.95 12.94
C LEU A 137 6.09 0.74 12.35
N PRO A 138 5.80 -0.49 12.82
CA PRO A 138 6.31 -1.69 12.17
C PRO A 138 5.77 -1.80 10.73
N THR A 139 6.45 -2.56 9.91
CA THR A 139 5.95 -2.92 8.58
C THR A 139 4.68 -3.77 8.69
N LYS A 140 3.81 -3.70 7.67
CA LYS A 140 2.52 -4.41 7.66
C LYS A 140 2.67 -5.92 7.93
N ASN A 141 3.72 -6.54 7.40
CA ASN A 141 4.02 -7.98 7.54
C ASN A 141 5.54 -8.15 7.67
N GLN A 142 5.96 -9.25 8.26
CA GLN A 142 7.37 -9.59 8.39
C GLN A 142 8.07 -9.76 7.03
N SER A 143 7.37 -10.23 6.01
CA SER A 143 7.88 -10.31 4.62
C SER A 143 8.17 -8.96 3.97
N SER A 144 7.70 -7.86 4.55
CA SER A 144 8.03 -6.50 4.10
C SER A 144 9.39 -6.01 4.60
N VAL A 145 9.94 -6.65 5.64
CA VAL A 145 11.30 -6.38 6.12
C VAL A 145 12.29 -6.95 5.10
N ARG A 146 13.10 -6.08 4.52
CA ARG A 146 14.01 -6.45 3.45
C ARG A 146 15.22 -5.52 3.37
N LYS A 147 16.28 -5.97 2.70
CA LYS A 147 17.39 -5.13 2.25
C LYS A 147 17.27 -4.92 0.75
N ILE A 148 17.51 -3.71 0.30
CA ILE A 148 17.50 -3.31 -1.10
C ILE A 148 18.94 -3.01 -1.51
N GLN A 149 19.40 -3.59 -2.60
CA GLN A 149 20.70 -3.25 -3.20
C GLN A 149 20.58 -1.91 -3.90
N MET A 150 21.48 -0.98 -3.59
CA MET A 150 21.56 0.33 -4.24
C MET A 150 22.63 0.35 -5.33
N ASP A 151 22.38 1.10 -6.39
CA ASP A 151 23.43 1.38 -7.37
C ASP A 151 24.49 2.34 -6.78
N TRP A 152 25.72 2.28 -7.32
CA TRP A 152 26.86 3.06 -6.81
C TRP A 152 26.62 4.57 -6.86
N MET A 153 25.89 5.07 -7.85
CA MET A 153 25.59 6.49 -7.97
C MET A 153 24.67 6.96 -6.84
N THR A 154 23.60 6.20 -6.58
CA THR A 154 22.69 6.45 -5.45
C THR A 154 23.44 6.39 -4.11
N VAL A 155 24.37 5.45 -3.95
CA VAL A 155 25.22 5.35 -2.75
C VAL A 155 26.05 6.64 -2.55
N ILE A 156 26.73 7.11 -3.58
CA ILE A 156 27.54 8.34 -3.49
C ILE A 156 26.67 9.55 -3.15
N GLN A 157 25.56 9.70 -3.83
CA GLN A 157 24.65 10.83 -3.63
C GLN A 157 24.11 10.85 -2.20
N PHE A 158 23.53 9.75 -1.74
CA PHE A 158 22.95 9.67 -0.41
C PHE A 158 23.99 9.66 0.73
N SER A 159 25.18 9.11 0.52
CA SER A 159 26.24 9.18 1.53
C SER A 159 26.67 10.62 1.87
N ARG A 160 26.64 11.50 0.89
CA ARG A 160 26.92 12.93 1.10
C ARG A 160 25.76 13.65 1.78
N LEU A 161 24.52 13.33 1.36
CA LEU A 161 23.29 13.95 1.85
C LEU A 161 23.08 13.65 3.33
N VAL A 162 23.17 12.38 3.74
CA VAL A 162 22.81 11.94 5.09
C VAL A 162 23.93 12.10 6.11
N LYS A 163 25.18 12.39 5.68
CA LYS A 163 26.35 12.46 6.56
C LYS A 163 26.22 13.45 7.73
N LYS A 164 25.44 14.50 7.54
CA LYS A 164 25.26 15.59 8.52
C LYS A 164 23.98 15.46 9.32
N LEU A 165 23.18 14.41 9.10
CA LEU A 165 21.88 14.23 9.74
C LEU A 165 21.98 13.43 11.03
N PRO A 166 21.07 13.69 11.99
CA PRO A 166 20.89 12.84 13.16
C PRO A 166 20.56 11.41 12.74
N GLY A 167 21.26 10.43 13.33
CA GLY A 167 21.17 9.03 12.88
C GLY A 167 19.81 8.38 13.05
N ASP A 168 19.00 8.85 14.02
CA ASP A 168 17.73 8.22 14.41
C ASP A 168 16.49 8.99 13.94
N GLU A 169 16.66 10.16 13.33
CA GLU A 169 15.55 10.96 12.84
C GLU A 169 15.21 10.62 11.39
N PRO A 170 13.91 10.72 11.01
CA PRO A 170 13.53 10.49 9.63
C PRO A 170 14.12 11.55 8.70
N ILE A 171 14.63 11.13 7.56
CA ILE A 171 15.32 12.01 6.61
C ILE A 171 14.36 13.00 5.95
N PHE A 172 13.15 12.55 5.59
CA PHE A 172 12.22 13.31 4.75
C PHE A 172 11.04 13.91 5.50
N VAL A 173 10.98 13.73 6.82
CA VAL A 173 9.94 14.30 7.67
C VAL A 173 10.60 15.25 8.65
N LYS A 174 10.20 16.51 8.61
CA LYS A 174 10.60 17.46 9.65
C LYS A 174 9.67 17.22 10.84
N CYS A 175 10.24 16.79 11.95
CA CYS A 175 9.56 16.71 13.24
C CYS A 175 9.41 18.11 13.85
#